data_46f4036949a96d9d78b6482a728e9a26
#
_entry.id   46f4036949a96d9d78b6482a728e9a26
#
_cell.length_a   1.000
_cell.length_b   1.000
_cell.length_c   1.000
_cell.angle_alpha   90.00
_cell.angle_beta   90.00
_cell.angle_gamma   90.00
#
_symmetry.space_group_name_H-M   'P 1'
#
loop_
_entity.id
_entity.type
_entity.pdbx_description
1 polymer ?
#
loop_
_entity_poly.entity_id
_entity_poly.type
_entity_poly.pdbx_seq_one_letter_code
_entity_poly.pdbx_strand_id
1 'polypeptide(L)'
;MSDLNLKQRIRAGEILIGVSVPLDASESEMEAIISKDDYAFVFTDSQHGPFNEETLVRFCEASSNLGIPSQFRIKHTRHTYLIGNILDLGPVGIEVPQVETLETVQEAVRYFYYPQKGGRSVGGAARYRVNDYHKSGLKDKSGSGSTEVKSERIEYGRWWNQTGFLSIQMESLRAVTTVTQLAIDGVDCLTWGPNDLLYDIEAHPKHPIQTVDDSVKHALDQLQGSQTRISFRSYDHTLRNKYINMGVTVLMEHPK
;
A
#
# COMPACT_ATOMS: atom_id res chain seq x y z
N MET A 1 12.59 -2.84 -18.85
CA MET A 1 11.68 -2.65 -17.69
C MET A 1 10.76 -3.84 -17.69
N SER A 2 10.42 -4.41 -16.53
CA SER A 2 9.50 -5.55 -16.47
C SER A 2 8.10 -5.05 -16.88
N ASP A 3 7.36 -5.86 -17.67
CA ASP A 3 5.96 -5.58 -18.03
C ASP A 3 5.01 -5.72 -16.82
N LEU A 4 5.56 -5.99 -15.63
CA LEU A 4 4.83 -6.20 -14.39
C LEU A 4 4.45 -4.87 -13.72
N ASN A 5 3.21 -4.76 -13.24
CA ASN A 5 2.79 -3.64 -12.40
C ASN A 5 3.38 -3.74 -10.99
N LEU A 6 3.26 -2.66 -10.19
CA LEU A 6 3.87 -2.58 -8.85
C LEU A 6 3.45 -3.74 -7.92
N LYS A 7 2.17 -4.11 -7.90
CA LYS A 7 1.68 -5.26 -7.10
C LYS A 7 2.37 -6.57 -7.49
N GLN A 8 2.51 -6.83 -8.79
CA GLN A 8 3.16 -8.03 -9.29
C GLN A 8 4.65 -8.06 -8.93
N ARG A 9 5.33 -6.92 -9.02
CA ARG A 9 6.74 -6.75 -8.59
C ARG A 9 6.90 -7.00 -7.09
N ILE A 10 6.01 -6.44 -6.26
CA ILE A 10 5.97 -6.70 -4.81
C ILE A 10 5.86 -8.22 -4.56
N ARG A 11 4.88 -8.88 -5.16
CA ARG A 11 4.64 -10.32 -4.96
C ARG A 11 5.78 -11.19 -5.47
N ALA A 12 6.44 -10.78 -6.55
CA ALA A 12 7.64 -11.44 -7.06
C ALA A 12 8.84 -11.32 -6.11
N GLY A 13 8.78 -10.43 -5.11
CA GLY A 13 9.86 -10.21 -4.15
C GLY A 13 10.99 -9.37 -4.74
N GLU A 14 10.70 -8.51 -5.72
CA GLU A 14 11.67 -7.52 -6.18
C GLU A 14 11.98 -6.54 -5.05
N ILE A 15 13.22 -6.08 -4.99
CA ILE A 15 13.61 -5.00 -4.06
C ILE A 15 13.08 -3.69 -4.60
N LEU A 16 12.15 -3.09 -3.87
CA LEU A 16 11.45 -1.89 -4.27
C LEU A 16 11.59 -0.80 -3.22
N ILE A 17 11.91 0.40 -3.66
CA ILE A 17 12.06 1.56 -2.78
C ILE A 17 10.92 2.53 -3.04
N GLY A 18 10.14 2.85 -2.01
CA GLY A 18 9.18 3.93 -2.00
C GLY A 18 9.77 5.18 -1.35
N VAL A 19 9.37 6.35 -1.83
CA VAL A 19 9.81 7.63 -1.25
C VAL A 19 8.64 8.44 -0.71
N SER A 20 8.80 9.03 0.49
CA SER A 20 7.80 9.93 1.04
C SER A 20 7.77 11.25 0.28
N VAL A 21 6.55 11.69 -0.05
CA VAL A 21 6.31 12.99 -0.68
C VAL A 21 5.22 13.70 0.13
N PRO A 22 5.39 15.00 0.46
CA PRO A 22 4.35 15.79 1.10
C PRO A 22 3.06 15.76 0.30
N LEU A 23 1.91 15.66 0.99
CA LEU A 23 0.61 15.54 0.32
C LEU A 23 0.27 16.77 -0.54
N ASP A 24 0.79 17.93 -0.18
CA ASP A 24 0.59 19.22 -0.86
C ASP A 24 1.71 19.58 -1.86
N ALA A 25 2.65 18.65 -2.09
CA ALA A 25 3.72 18.85 -3.06
C ALA A 25 3.16 19.07 -4.48
N SER A 26 3.72 20.05 -5.17
CA SER A 26 3.47 20.27 -6.59
C SER A 26 4.09 19.14 -7.44
N GLU A 27 3.66 19.01 -8.69
CA GLU A 27 4.22 18.05 -9.64
C GLU A 27 5.74 18.25 -9.82
N SER A 28 6.22 19.49 -9.90
CA SER A 28 7.65 19.78 -10.01
C SER A 28 8.46 19.43 -8.76
N GLU A 29 7.90 19.60 -7.57
CA GLU A 29 8.54 19.18 -6.31
C GLU A 29 8.58 17.66 -6.23
N MET A 30 7.49 16.97 -6.61
CA MET A 30 7.47 15.51 -6.68
C MET A 30 8.49 14.98 -7.68
N GLU A 31 8.59 15.58 -8.88
CA GLU A 31 9.58 15.25 -9.90
C GLU A 31 11.02 15.41 -9.37
N ALA A 32 11.29 16.51 -8.68
CA ALA A 32 12.59 16.77 -8.07
C ALA A 32 12.95 15.72 -6.99
N ILE A 33 11.97 15.19 -6.27
CA ILE A 33 12.17 14.13 -5.30
C ILE A 33 12.45 12.79 -5.99
N ILE A 34 11.60 12.38 -6.92
CA ILE A 34 11.70 11.05 -7.55
C ILE A 34 12.92 10.91 -8.46
N SER A 35 13.47 12.03 -8.96
CA SER A 35 14.69 12.02 -9.80
C SER A 35 15.97 11.70 -9.04
N LYS A 36 15.94 11.65 -7.69
CA LYS A 36 17.14 11.47 -6.87
C LYS A 36 17.60 10.02 -6.72
N ASP A 37 16.70 9.07 -6.97
CA ASP A 37 17.01 7.63 -6.88
C ASP A 37 16.02 6.81 -7.73
N ASP A 38 16.24 5.52 -7.88
CA ASP A 38 15.32 4.60 -8.57
C ASP A 38 14.15 4.21 -7.64
N TYR A 39 13.22 5.14 -7.48
CA TYR A 39 12.02 4.93 -6.66
C TYR A 39 10.92 4.22 -7.47
N ALA A 40 10.35 3.18 -6.88
CA ALA A 40 9.29 2.38 -7.50
C ALA A 40 7.88 2.96 -7.28
N PHE A 41 7.70 3.74 -6.20
CA PHE A 41 6.43 4.39 -5.86
C PHE A 41 6.65 5.59 -4.94
N VAL A 42 5.69 6.49 -4.90
CA VAL A 42 5.61 7.56 -3.90
C VAL A 42 4.59 7.20 -2.84
N PHE A 43 4.81 7.63 -1.61
CA PHE A 43 3.81 7.48 -0.55
C PHE A 43 3.60 8.77 0.23
N THR A 44 2.37 8.93 0.72
CA THR A 44 2.00 10.03 1.59
C THR A 44 1.12 9.56 2.74
N ASP A 45 0.96 10.40 3.76
CA ASP A 45 0.40 10.01 5.05
C ASP A 45 -0.68 10.96 5.52
N SER A 46 -1.80 10.40 6.00
CA SER A 46 -2.84 11.16 6.69
C SER A 46 -2.98 10.84 8.17
N GLN A 47 -2.31 9.81 8.69
CA GLN A 47 -2.39 9.45 10.10
C GLN A 47 -1.83 10.58 10.98
N HIS A 48 -0.67 11.12 10.63
CA HIS A 48 0.04 12.14 11.38
C HIS A 48 0.15 13.49 10.66
N GLY A 49 -0.48 13.62 9.50
CA GLY A 49 -0.47 14.84 8.70
C GLY A 49 -1.85 15.44 8.42
N PRO A 50 -1.92 16.70 8.01
CA PRO A 50 -3.16 17.30 7.52
C PRO A 50 -3.59 16.59 6.23
N PHE A 51 -4.89 16.37 6.08
CA PHE A 51 -5.47 15.68 4.94
C PHE A 51 -6.81 16.29 4.55
N ASN A 52 -7.00 16.51 3.24
CA ASN A 52 -8.31 16.65 2.63
C ASN A 52 -8.32 15.95 1.25
N GLU A 53 -9.52 15.63 0.77
CA GLU A 53 -9.70 14.85 -0.46
C GLU A 53 -9.19 15.57 -1.71
N GLU A 54 -9.38 16.88 -1.81
CA GLU A 54 -8.90 17.65 -2.97
C GLU A 54 -7.37 17.63 -3.08
N THR A 55 -6.67 17.71 -1.95
CA THR A 55 -5.21 17.65 -1.93
C THR A 55 -4.73 16.26 -2.33
N LEU A 56 -5.39 15.19 -1.88
CA LEU A 56 -5.07 13.82 -2.30
C LEU A 56 -5.29 13.64 -3.81
N VAL A 57 -6.37 14.20 -4.35
CA VAL A 57 -6.63 14.16 -5.78
C VAL A 57 -5.50 14.80 -6.57
N ARG A 58 -5.05 16.02 -6.20
CA ARG A 58 -3.92 16.70 -6.85
C ARG A 58 -2.62 15.89 -6.74
N PHE A 59 -2.34 15.33 -5.58
CA PHE A 59 -1.18 14.46 -5.38
C PHE A 59 -1.20 13.26 -6.33
N CYS A 60 -2.35 12.59 -6.45
CA CYS A 60 -2.49 11.43 -7.33
C CYS A 60 -2.42 11.80 -8.81
N GLU A 61 -2.92 12.98 -9.20
CA GLU A 61 -2.78 13.52 -10.55
C GLU A 61 -1.31 13.78 -10.89
N ALA A 62 -0.56 14.45 -10.01
CA ALA A 62 0.88 14.67 -10.18
C ALA A 62 1.65 13.35 -10.31
N SER A 63 1.38 12.41 -9.40
CA SER A 63 1.98 11.07 -9.43
C SER A 63 1.70 10.33 -10.76
N SER A 64 0.44 10.39 -11.24
CA SER A 64 0.04 9.78 -12.52
C SER A 64 0.69 10.44 -13.74
N ASN A 65 0.81 11.78 -13.75
CA ASN A 65 1.48 12.51 -14.82
C ASN A 65 2.96 12.14 -14.92
N LEU A 66 3.62 11.96 -13.79
CA LEU A 66 5.01 11.51 -13.69
C LEU A 66 5.19 9.99 -13.91
N GLY A 67 4.10 9.25 -14.06
CA GLY A 67 4.13 7.80 -14.33
C GLY A 67 4.60 6.95 -13.14
N ILE A 68 4.52 7.48 -11.91
CA ILE A 68 4.92 6.76 -10.70
C ILE A 68 3.69 6.39 -9.86
N PRO A 69 3.53 5.13 -9.40
CA PRO A 69 2.42 4.73 -8.53
C PRO A 69 2.43 5.44 -7.18
N SER A 70 1.24 5.72 -6.63
CA SER A 70 1.10 6.34 -5.32
C SER A 70 0.46 5.41 -4.29
N GLN A 71 0.96 5.45 -3.05
CA GLN A 71 0.39 4.81 -1.87
C GLN A 71 -0.07 5.87 -0.88
N PHE A 72 -1.21 5.62 -0.25
CA PHE A 72 -1.80 6.50 0.76
C PHE A 72 -2.04 5.74 2.06
N ARG A 73 -1.49 6.23 3.19
CA ARG A 73 -1.82 5.72 4.52
C ARG A 73 -3.08 6.42 5.03
N ILE A 74 -4.13 5.63 5.26
CA ILE A 74 -5.39 6.14 5.81
C ILE A 74 -5.21 6.59 7.26
N LYS A 75 -6.15 7.45 7.73
CA LYS A 75 -6.00 8.14 9.01
C LYS A 75 -6.05 7.22 10.23
N HIS A 76 -6.84 6.15 10.17
CA HIS A 76 -7.06 5.25 11.29
C HIS A 76 -7.63 3.91 10.83
N THR A 77 -7.40 2.83 11.58
CA THR A 77 -7.99 1.51 11.35
C THR A 77 -9.52 1.54 11.23
N ARG A 78 -10.19 2.39 12.00
CA ARG A 78 -11.66 2.55 11.93
C ARG A 78 -12.16 3.15 10.63
N HIS A 79 -11.27 3.59 9.74
CA HIS A 79 -11.62 4.11 8.42
C HIS A 79 -11.45 3.06 7.31
N THR A 80 -11.23 1.80 7.63
CA THR A 80 -11.13 0.71 6.65
C THR A 80 -12.33 0.63 5.73
N TYR A 81 -13.54 0.90 6.24
CA TYR A 81 -14.77 0.93 5.44
C TYR A 81 -14.79 2.05 4.37
N LEU A 82 -13.93 3.08 4.50
CA LEU A 82 -13.78 4.17 3.52
C LEU A 82 -12.71 3.88 2.46
N ILE A 83 -12.01 2.77 2.52
CA ILE A 83 -10.89 2.46 1.59
C ILE A 83 -11.34 2.60 0.14
N GLY A 84 -12.51 2.09 -0.22
CA GLY A 84 -13.04 2.22 -1.58
C GLY A 84 -13.22 3.67 -2.03
N ASN A 85 -13.70 4.54 -1.14
CA ASN A 85 -13.87 5.96 -1.41
C ASN A 85 -12.53 6.67 -1.60
N ILE A 86 -11.54 6.37 -0.75
CA ILE A 86 -10.18 6.91 -0.88
C ILE A 86 -9.53 6.45 -2.18
N LEU A 87 -9.70 5.18 -2.56
CA LEU A 87 -9.19 4.67 -3.83
C LEU A 87 -9.80 5.34 -5.06
N ASP A 88 -11.03 5.84 -4.95
CA ASP A 88 -11.68 6.62 -6.02
C ASP A 88 -11.04 8.01 -6.21
N LEU A 89 -10.25 8.48 -5.24
CA LEU A 89 -9.50 9.73 -5.33
C LEU A 89 -8.16 9.58 -6.07
N GLY A 90 -7.68 8.35 -6.29
CA GLY A 90 -6.57 8.11 -7.19
C GLY A 90 -5.41 7.25 -6.73
N PRO A 91 -5.18 6.97 -5.43
CA PRO A 91 -4.04 6.14 -5.05
C PRO A 91 -4.23 4.70 -5.54
N VAL A 92 -3.12 4.05 -5.89
CA VAL A 92 -3.11 2.63 -6.28
C VAL A 92 -2.82 1.70 -5.11
N GLY A 93 -2.19 2.23 -4.08
CA GLY A 93 -1.89 1.52 -2.85
C GLY A 93 -2.56 2.16 -1.63
N ILE A 94 -3.01 1.33 -0.70
CA ILE A 94 -3.48 1.76 0.62
C ILE A 94 -2.60 1.11 1.69
N GLU A 95 -2.28 1.89 2.72
CA GLU A 95 -1.72 1.39 3.97
C GLU A 95 -2.71 1.64 5.11
N VAL A 96 -3.01 0.59 5.86
CA VAL A 96 -3.87 0.65 7.05
C VAL A 96 -2.97 0.67 8.29
N PRO A 97 -3.00 1.76 9.11
CA PRO A 97 -2.16 1.86 10.30
C PRO A 97 -2.69 1.01 11.46
N GLN A 98 -1.86 0.75 12.46
CA GLN A 98 -2.23 0.21 13.79
C GLN A 98 -3.11 -1.04 13.75
N VAL A 99 -2.83 -1.98 12.86
CA VAL A 99 -3.62 -3.20 12.71
C VAL A 99 -3.15 -4.27 13.67
N GLU A 100 -4.08 -4.82 14.45
CA GLU A 100 -3.80 -5.86 15.45
C GLU A 100 -4.73 -7.07 15.35
N THR A 101 -5.79 -7.01 14.52
CA THR A 101 -6.81 -8.06 14.48
C THR A 101 -7.12 -8.51 13.06
N LEU A 102 -7.48 -9.77 12.93
CA LEU A 102 -7.88 -10.38 11.67
C LEU A 102 -9.12 -9.67 11.09
N GLU A 103 -10.07 -9.27 11.93
CA GLU A 103 -11.31 -8.61 11.51
C GLU A 103 -11.01 -7.29 10.79
N THR A 104 -10.05 -6.50 11.30
CA THR A 104 -9.60 -5.26 10.64
C THR A 104 -9.01 -5.55 9.27
N VAL A 105 -8.18 -6.60 9.16
CA VAL A 105 -7.59 -6.99 7.86
C VAL A 105 -8.66 -7.46 6.88
N GLN A 106 -9.61 -8.28 7.34
CA GLN A 106 -10.73 -8.75 6.51
C GLN A 106 -11.61 -7.60 6.02
N GLU A 107 -11.87 -6.62 6.88
CA GLU A 107 -12.60 -5.42 6.49
C GLU A 107 -11.81 -4.60 5.45
N ALA A 108 -10.51 -4.40 5.65
CA ALA A 108 -9.65 -3.72 4.68
C ALA A 108 -9.66 -4.42 3.32
N VAL A 109 -9.48 -5.74 3.28
CA VAL A 109 -9.56 -6.54 2.06
C VAL A 109 -10.92 -6.39 1.39
N ARG A 110 -12.01 -6.46 2.17
CA ARG A 110 -13.39 -6.31 1.67
C ARG A 110 -13.58 -4.99 0.93
N TYR A 111 -13.15 -3.88 1.48
CA TYR A 111 -13.38 -2.56 0.89
C TYR A 111 -12.29 -2.12 -0.11
N PHE A 112 -11.18 -2.86 -0.17
CA PHE A 112 -10.13 -2.62 -1.15
C PHE A 112 -10.44 -3.25 -2.52
N TYR A 113 -10.94 -4.49 -2.54
CA TYR A 113 -11.14 -5.26 -3.76
C TYR A 113 -12.60 -5.21 -4.26
N TYR A 114 -12.76 -5.22 -5.59
CA TYR A 114 -14.07 -5.35 -6.22
C TYR A 114 -14.69 -6.75 -6.00
N PRO A 115 -16.01 -6.93 -6.26
CA PRO A 115 -16.78 -8.10 -5.87
C PRO A 115 -16.24 -9.48 -6.27
N GLN A 116 -15.30 -9.58 -7.21
CA GLN A 116 -14.64 -10.87 -7.52
C GLN A 116 -13.75 -11.36 -6.37
N LYS A 117 -13.38 -10.46 -5.44
CA LYS A 117 -12.50 -10.75 -4.30
C LYS A 117 -12.95 -10.04 -3.01
N GLY A 118 -13.68 -8.97 -3.10
CA GLY A 118 -14.11 -8.14 -1.97
C GLY A 118 -15.52 -7.60 -2.15
N GLY A 119 -15.75 -6.37 -1.71
CA GLY A 119 -17.06 -5.70 -1.76
C GLY A 119 -16.97 -4.20 -2.04
N ARG A 120 -15.86 -3.72 -2.63
CA ARG A 120 -15.72 -2.31 -3.03
C ARG A 120 -16.84 -1.89 -3.97
N SER A 121 -17.46 -0.75 -3.71
CA SER A 121 -18.44 -0.12 -4.58
C SER A 121 -17.81 0.35 -5.88
N VAL A 122 -18.55 0.29 -6.99
CA VAL A 122 -18.11 0.80 -8.30
C VAL A 122 -18.55 2.23 -8.46
N GLY A 123 -17.60 3.18 -8.43
CA GLY A 123 -17.82 4.60 -8.74
C GLY A 123 -17.36 4.95 -10.15
N GLY A 124 -18.12 5.82 -10.85
CA GLY A 124 -17.76 6.30 -12.19
C GLY A 124 -16.58 7.30 -12.20
N ALA A 125 -16.24 7.86 -11.04
CA ALA A 125 -15.29 8.96 -10.90
C ALA A 125 -13.89 8.55 -10.42
N ALA A 126 -13.59 7.25 -10.33
CA ALA A 126 -12.28 6.76 -9.89
C ALA A 126 -11.17 7.28 -10.82
N ARG A 127 -10.32 8.19 -10.33
CA ARG A 127 -9.35 8.95 -11.14
C ARG A 127 -8.23 8.08 -11.68
N TYR A 128 -7.63 7.25 -10.85
CA TYR A 128 -6.60 6.30 -11.28
C TYR A 128 -7.11 5.39 -12.40
N ARG A 129 -8.37 5.01 -12.35
CA ARG A 129 -9.06 4.22 -13.35
C ARG A 129 -9.01 4.82 -14.76
N VAL A 130 -9.27 6.13 -14.89
CA VAL A 130 -9.43 6.77 -16.20
C VAL A 130 -8.13 6.71 -17.01
N ASN A 131 -6.99 6.96 -16.38
CA ASN A 131 -5.71 7.03 -17.08
C ASN A 131 -5.12 5.66 -17.41
N ASP A 132 -5.09 4.74 -16.47
CA ASP A 132 -4.41 3.44 -16.67
C ASP A 132 -5.32 2.37 -17.26
N TYR A 133 -6.62 2.44 -17.02
CA TYR A 133 -7.58 1.56 -17.65
C TYR A 133 -7.62 1.76 -19.17
N HIS A 134 -7.58 3.02 -19.63
CA HIS A 134 -7.50 3.32 -21.06
C HIS A 134 -6.16 2.92 -21.69
N LYS A 135 -5.06 3.03 -20.97
CA LYS A 135 -3.75 2.55 -21.41
C LYS A 135 -3.71 1.02 -21.57
N SER A 136 -4.49 0.28 -20.79
CA SER A 136 -4.61 -1.17 -20.90
C SER A 136 -5.48 -1.65 -22.08
N GLY A 137 -6.06 -0.74 -22.87
CA GLY A 137 -6.91 -1.05 -24.00
C GLY A 137 -8.37 -1.39 -23.65
N LEU A 138 -8.73 -1.36 -22.38
CA LEU A 138 -10.10 -1.56 -21.92
C LEU A 138 -10.87 -0.22 -22.03
N LYS A 139 -12.01 -0.21 -22.69
CA LYS A 139 -12.82 1.02 -22.90
C LYS A 139 -13.87 1.19 -21.82
N ASP A 140 -13.92 2.39 -21.22
CA ASP A 140 -14.99 2.75 -20.29
C ASP A 140 -16.27 3.09 -21.07
N LYS A 141 -17.26 2.22 -21.01
CA LYS A 141 -18.63 2.50 -21.44
C LYS A 141 -19.52 2.54 -20.21
N SER A 142 -19.49 3.65 -19.49
CA SER A 142 -20.39 3.85 -18.36
C SER A 142 -21.82 4.01 -18.83
N GLY A 143 -22.76 3.27 -18.26
CA GLY A 143 -24.15 3.69 -18.17
C GLY A 143 -25.20 2.92 -18.93
N SER A 144 -24.93 1.86 -19.68
CA SER A 144 -26.02 1.06 -20.25
C SER A 144 -26.10 -0.36 -19.63
N GLY A 145 -27.30 -0.87 -19.42
CA GLY A 145 -27.55 -2.22 -18.88
C GLY A 145 -27.33 -3.36 -19.88
N SER A 146 -26.58 -3.14 -20.97
CA SER A 146 -26.31 -4.16 -21.99
C SER A 146 -25.35 -5.25 -21.49
N THR A 147 -25.36 -6.40 -22.11
CA THR A 147 -24.46 -7.55 -21.81
C THR A 147 -22.98 -7.17 -21.98
N GLU A 148 -22.66 -6.30 -22.94
CA GLU A 148 -21.29 -5.79 -23.17
C GLU A 148 -20.77 -4.97 -22.01
N VAL A 149 -21.58 -4.04 -21.47
CA VAL A 149 -21.23 -3.22 -20.30
C VAL A 149 -21.03 -4.08 -19.04
N LYS A 150 -21.78 -5.17 -18.91
CA LYS A 150 -21.60 -6.14 -17.83
C LYS A 150 -20.25 -6.85 -17.92
N SER A 151 -19.84 -7.23 -19.13
CA SER A 151 -18.53 -7.84 -19.36
C SER A 151 -17.38 -6.89 -19.02
N GLU A 152 -17.46 -5.63 -19.48
CA GLU A 152 -16.42 -4.61 -19.22
C GLU A 152 -16.24 -4.28 -17.74
N ARG A 153 -17.33 -4.22 -16.96
CA ARG A 153 -17.24 -4.01 -15.51
C ARG A 153 -16.54 -5.15 -14.79
N ILE A 154 -16.79 -6.38 -15.21
CA ILE A 154 -16.14 -7.58 -14.65
C ILE A 154 -14.64 -7.55 -14.98
N GLU A 155 -14.28 -7.22 -16.21
CA GLU A 155 -12.89 -7.11 -16.66
C GLU A 155 -12.16 -5.98 -15.92
N TYR A 156 -12.80 -4.83 -15.75
CA TYR A 156 -12.27 -3.74 -14.95
C TYR A 156 -12.01 -4.16 -13.50
N GLY A 157 -12.96 -4.82 -12.86
CA GLY A 157 -12.80 -5.30 -11.50
C GLY A 157 -11.64 -6.31 -11.37
N ARG A 158 -11.48 -7.21 -12.35
CA ARG A 158 -10.34 -8.13 -12.40
C ARG A 158 -9.02 -7.41 -12.56
N TRP A 159 -8.95 -6.46 -13.50
CA TRP A 159 -7.77 -5.64 -13.72
C TRP A 159 -7.37 -4.88 -12.44
N TRP A 160 -8.34 -4.20 -11.80
CA TRP A 160 -8.06 -3.50 -10.53
C TRP A 160 -7.55 -4.45 -9.45
N ASN A 161 -8.21 -5.58 -9.26
CA ASN A 161 -7.84 -6.56 -8.24
C ASN A 161 -6.41 -7.13 -8.43
N GLN A 162 -5.87 -7.01 -9.64
CA GLN A 162 -4.50 -7.39 -10.00
C GLN A 162 -3.53 -6.20 -10.00
N THR A 163 -4.01 -4.96 -9.87
CA THR A 163 -3.21 -3.74 -9.97
C THR A 163 -3.01 -3.07 -8.62
N GLY A 164 -4.09 -2.84 -7.87
CA GLY A 164 -4.02 -2.20 -6.57
C GLY A 164 -3.34 -3.07 -5.52
N PHE A 165 -2.53 -2.48 -4.63
CA PHE A 165 -1.85 -3.21 -3.56
C PHE A 165 -2.27 -2.71 -2.17
N LEU A 166 -2.44 -3.64 -1.25
CA LEU A 166 -2.87 -3.40 0.13
C LEU A 166 -1.74 -3.70 1.10
N SER A 167 -1.40 -2.72 1.93
CA SER A 167 -0.42 -2.82 3.00
C SER A 167 -1.11 -2.72 4.36
N ILE A 168 -0.65 -3.52 5.31
CA ILE A 168 -1.11 -3.55 6.70
C ILE A 168 0.06 -3.18 7.60
N GLN A 169 -0.09 -2.16 8.44
CA GLN A 169 1.00 -1.68 9.27
C GLN A 169 1.13 -2.49 10.56
N MET A 170 2.35 -2.95 10.84
CA MET A 170 2.78 -3.76 11.95
C MET A 170 3.56 -2.88 12.93
N GLU A 171 2.94 -2.46 14.01
CA GLU A 171 3.52 -1.48 14.94
C GLU A 171 3.21 -1.75 16.41
N SER A 172 2.86 -3.01 16.71
CA SER A 172 2.75 -3.53 18.08
C SER A 172 3.25 -4.96 18.19
N LEU A 173 3.65 -5.38 19.36
CA LEU A 173 4.05 -6.77 19.68
C LEU A 173 2.90 -7.74 19.41
N ARG A 174 1.66 -7.30 19.64
CA ARG A 174 0.47 -8.11 19.33
C ARG A 174 0.38 -8.39 17.83
N ALA A 175 0.53 -7.37 16.98
CA ALA A 175 0.52 -7.55 15.54
C ALA A 175 1.65 -8.48 15.08
N VAL A 176 2.87 -8.29 15.58
CA VAL A 176 4.04 -9.11 15.23
C VAL A 176 3.84 -10.57 15.63
N THR A 177 3.33 -10.85 16.82
CA THR A 177 3.12 -12.23 17.29
C THR A 177 1.98 -12.97 16.58
N THR A 178 1.06 -12.23 15.96
CA THR A 178 -0.05 -12.80 15.17
C THR A 178 0.14 -12.64 13.67
N VAL A 179 1.36 -12.40 13.21
CA VAL A 179 1.69 -12.05 11.82
C VAL A 179 1.11 -13.00 10.77
N THR A 180 1.09 -14.30 11.03
CA THR A 180 0.51 -15.31 10.14
C THR A 180 -1.00 -15.19 9.97
N GLN A 181 -1.70 -14.71 11.01
CA GLN A 181 -3.13 -14.48 10.98
C GLN A 181 -3.50 -13.20 10.21
N LEU A 182 -2.57 -12.24 10.14
CA LEU A 182 -2.77 -10.96 9.45
C LEU A 182 -2.36 -11.03 7.96
N ALA A 183 -1.48 -11.95 7.59
CA ALA A 183 -1.00 -12.17 6.22
C ALA A 183 -2.00 -12.99 5.37
N ILE A 184 -3.27 -12.60 5.36
CA ILE A 184 -4.31 -13.30 4.58
C ILE A 184 -4.24 -12.96 3.09
N ASP A 185 -4.93 -13.77 2.26
CA ASP A 185 -5.06 -13.46 0.84
C ASP A 185 -5.70 -12.07 0.62
N GLY A 186 -5.07 -11.26 -0.18
CA GLY A 186 -5.46 -9.87 -0.41
C GLY A 186 -4.52 -8.86 0.23
N VAL A 187 -3.71 -9.26 1.21
CA VAL A 187 -2.63 -8.43 1.76
C VAL A 187 -1.36 -8.64 0.93
N ASP A 188 -0.81 -7.56 0.40
CA ASP A 188 0.40 -7.61 -0.42
C ASP A 188 1.66 -7.33 0.41
N CYS A 189 1.55 -6.40 1.40
CA CYS A 189 2.65 -6.07 2.31
C CYS A 189 2.18 -6.06 3.77
N LEU A 190 3.06 -6.51 4.66
CA LEU A 190 3.05 -6.13 6.07
C LEU A 190 4.14 -5.08 6.28
N THR A 191 3.74 -3.86 6.66
CA THR A 191 4.64 -2.71 6.73
C THR A 191 5.03 -2.41 8.17
N TRP A 192 6.30 -2.52 8.50
CA TRP A 192 6.81 -2.20 9.82
C TRP A 192 6.80 -0.70 10.09
N GLY A 193 6.14 -0.30 11.19
CA GLY A 193 6.20 1.03 11.79
C GLY A 193 7.17 1.01 12.99
N PRO A 194 8.47 1.27 12.79
CA PRO A 194 9.48 0.97 13.80
C PRO A 194 9.35 1.82 15.08
N ASN A 195 8.82 3.04 14.98
CA ASN A 195 8.74 3.93 16.14
C ASN A 195 7.70 3.46 17.16
N ASP A 196 6.46 3.21 16.72
CA ASP A 196 5.40 2.74 17.60
C ASP A 196 5.69 1.33 18.11
N LEU A 197 6.25 0.46 17.27
CA LEU A 197 6.67 -0.87 17.68
C LEU A 197 7.78 -0.82 18.74
N LEU A 198 8.78 0.06 18.60
CA LEU A 198 9.83 0.24 19.62
C LEU A 198 9.22 0.69 20.93
N TYR A 199 8.26 1.62 20.89
CA TYR A 199 7.58 2.11 22.08
C TYR A 199 6.81 0.99 22.80
N ASP A 200 6.15 0.12 22.04
CA ASP A 200 5.45 -1.05 22.60
C ASP A 200 6.43 -2.09 23.18
N ILE A 201 7.57 -2.33 22.53
CA ILE A 201 8.65 -3.18 23.06
C ILE A 201 9.17 -2.64 24.40
N GLU A 202 9.47 -1.34 24.47
CA GLU A 202 9.95 -0.68 25.69
C GLU A 202 8.92 -0.79 26.84
N ALA A 203 7.63 -0.73 26.53
CA ALA A 203 6.54 -0.92 27.51
C ALA A 203 6.43 -2.38 28.01
N HIS A 204 7.02 -3.33 27.30
CA HIS A 204 6.93 -4.77 27.59
C HIS A 204 8.30 -5.45 27.74
N PRO A 205 9.14 -5.07 28.74
CA PRO A 205 10.54 -5.49 28.86
C PRO A 205 10.73 -7.00 29.11
N LYS A 206 9.65 -7.75 29.40
CA LYS A 206 9.69 -9.23 29.58
C LYS A 206 9.24 -9.99 28.33
N HIS A 207 8.83 -9.30 27.28
CA HIS A 207 8.42 -9.95 26.04
C HIS A 207 9.65 -10.61 25.35
N PRO A 208 9.53 -11.77 24.69
CA PRO A 208 10.67 -12.43 24.03
C PRO A 208 11.25 -11.62 22.86
N ILE A 209 10.45 -10.79 22.19
CA ILE A 209 10.92 -9.86 21.15
C ILE A 209 11.34 -8.57 21.85
N GLN A 210 12.63 -8.24 21.77
CA GLN A 210 13.25 -7.11 22.48
C GLN A 210 13.73 -5.99 21.57
N THR A 211 13.77 -6.23 20.26
CA THR A 211 14.21 -5.23 19.27
C THR A 211 13.31 -5.26 18.04
N VAL A 212 13.28 -4.15 17.30
CA VAL A 212 12.61 -4.08 16.01
C VAL A 212 13.21 -5.11 15.02
N ASP A 213 14.52 -5.31 15.05
CA ASP A 213 15.17 -6.31 14.20
C ASP A 213 14.72 -7.75 14.52
N ASP A 214 14.54 -8.08 15.80
CA ASP A 214 14.03 -9.40 16.21
C ASP A 214 12.60 -9.60 15.74
N SER A 215 11.79 -8.56 15.74
CA SER A 215 10.42 -8.61 15.23
C SER A 215 10.37 -8.87 13.71
N VAL A 216 11.26 -8.24 12.95
CA VAL A 216 11.38 -8.47 11.49
C VAL A 216 11.84 -9.90 11.21
N LYS A 217 12.86 -10.40 11.92
CA LYS A 217 13.33 -11.79 11.78
C LYS A 217 12.20 -12.79 12.11
N HIS A 218 11.52 -12.58 13.24
CA HIS A 218 10.38 -13.42 13.63
C HIS A 218 9.35 -13.50 12.51
N ALA A 219 8.97 -12.37 11.93
CA ALA A 219 7.98 -12.35 10.85
C ALA A 219 8.48 -13.01 9.56
N LEU A 220 9.73 -12.80 9.18
CA LEU A 220 10.34 -13.46 8.00
C LEU A 220 10.31 -14.98 8.15
N ASP A 221 10.62 -15.50 9.35
CA ASP A 221 10.57 -16.93 9.65
C ASP A 221 9.14 -17.48 9.57
N GLN A 222 8.16 -16.74 10.09
CA GLN A 222 6.76 -17.14 10.08
C GLN A 222 6.09 -17.06 8.70
N LEU A 223 6.57 -16.18 7.81
CA LEU A 223 5.99 -15.92 6.49
C LEU A 223 6.68 -16.69 5.36
N GLN A 224 7.54 -17.66 5.66
CA GLN A 224 8.18 -18.48 4.64
C GLN A 224 7.14 -19.15 3.74
N GLY A 225 7.31 -18.96 2.40
CA GLY A 225 6.36 -19.46 1.40
C GLY A 225 5.11 -18.59 1.20
N SER A 226 4.91 -17.53 1.99
CA SER A 226 3.82 -16.56 1.78
C SER A 226 4.06 -15.71 0.53
N GLN A 227 2.97 -15.25 -0.10
CA GLN A 227 3.03 -14.21 -1.15
C GLN A 227 3.05 -12.79 -0.58
N THR A 228 2.70 -12.63 0.71
CA THR A 228 2.78 -11.34 1.42
C THR A 228 4.23 -11.01 1.71
N ARG A 229 4.64 -9.78 1.40
CA ARG A 229 6.03 -9.32 1.58
C ARG A 229 6.15 -8.42 2.80
N ILE A 230 7.36 -8.33 3.36
CA ILE A 230 7.65 -7.36 4.40
C ILE A 230 8.06 -6.06 3.74
N SER A 231 7.37 -4.99 4.15
CA SER A 231 7.75 -3.60 3.90
C SER A 231 8.26 -2.96 5.19
N PHE A 232 9.22 -2.07 5.10
CA PHE A 232 9.82 -1.43 6.26
C PHE A 232 9.95 0.09 6.05
N ARG A 233 9.42 0.87 6.99
CA ARG A 233 9.61 2.33 7.04
C ARG A 233 10.98 2.63 7.66
N SER A 234 12.02 2.61 6.86
CA SER A 234 13.38 2.88 7.33
C SER A 234 13.62 4.35 7.65
N TYR A 235 12.91 5.25 6.96
CA TYR A 235 13.12 6.70 6.99
C TYR A 235 14.56 7.14 6.73
N ASP A 236 15.52 6.25 6.90
CA ASP A 236 16.96 6.44 6.74
C ASP A 236 17.50 5.49 5.66
N HIS A 237 17.89 6.05 4.53
CA HIS A 237 18.45 5.28 3.41
C HIS A 237 19.78 4.57 3.76
N THR A 238 20.47 4.96 4.83
CA THR A 238 21.68 4.25 5.28
C THR A 238 21.38 2.86 5.83
N LEU A 239 20.13 2.63 6.28
CA LEU A 239 19.66 1.34 6.77
C LEU A 239 19.17 0.40 5.67
N ARG A 240 19.07 0.87 4.42
CA ARG A 240 18.55 0.12 3.27
C ARG A 240 19.19 -1.27 3.15
N ASN A 241 20.52 -1.32 3.06
CA ASN A 241 21.23 -2.59 2.89
C ASN A 241 21.05 -3.54 4.08
N LYS A 242 20.94 -3.00 5.29
CA LYS A 242 20.68 -3.81 6.49
C LYS A 242 19.39 -4.62 6.33
N TYR A 243 18.28 -3.94 6.02
CA TYR A 243 16.98 -4.60 5.93
C TYR A 243 16.83 -5.47 4.68
N ILE A 244 17.43 -5.08 3.55
CA ILE A 244 17.51 -5.94 2.35
C ILE A 244 18.23 -7.26 2.69
N ASN A 245 19.37 -7.19 3.37
CA ASN A 245 20.12 -8.37 3.78
C ASN A 245 19.41 -9.24 4.81
N MET A 246 18.44 -8.69 5.55
CA MET A 246 17.55 -9.45 6.42
C MET A 246 16.45 -10.18 5.64
N GLY A 247 16.13 -9.77 4.41
CA GLY A 247 15.07 -10.34 3.57
C GLY A 247 13.86 -9.43 3.34
N VAL A 248 13.93 -8.17 3.77
CA VAL A 248 12.90 -7.16 3.46
C VAL A 248 13.02 -6.78 1.98
N THR A 249 11.89 -6.76 1.28
CA THR A 249 11.88 -6.50 -0.18
C THR A 249 11.27 -5.14 -0.54
N VAL A 250 10.51 -4.50 0.36
CA VAL A 250 9.96 -3.17 0.14
C VAL A 250 10.45 -2.23 1.23
N LEU A 251 11.05 -1.11 0.84
CA LEU A 251 11.53 -0.10 1.76
C LEU A 251 10.82 1.23 1.52
N MET A 252 10.50 1.93 2.59
CA MET A 252 9.84 3.24 2.54
C MET A 252 10.74 4.26 3.24
N GLU A 253 11.24 5.23 2.45
CA GLU A 253 12.31 6.13 2.87
C GLU A 253 11.91 7.61 2.74
N HIS A 254 12.62 8.49 3.43
CA HIS A 254 12.59 9.92 3.13
C HIS A 254 13.42 10.22 1.89
N PRO A 255 13.17 11.34 1.18
CA PRO A 255 14.01 11.78 0.06
C PRO A 255 15.48 11.93 0.45
N LYS A 256 16.37 11.55 -0.49
CA LYS A 256 17.80 11.85 -0.37
C LYS A 256 18.10 13.33 -0.44
#